data_9503053120823c8a0bff264ed333ee2b
#
_entry.id   9503053120823c8a0bff264ed333ee2b
#
_cell.length_a   1.000
_cell.length_b   1.000
_cell.length_c   1.000
_cell.angle_alpha   90.00
_cell.angle_beta   90.00
_cell.angle_gamma   90.00
#
_symmetry.space_group_name_H-M   'P 1'
#
loop_
_entity.id
_entity.type
_entity.pdbx_description
1 polymer ?
#
loop_
_entity_poly.entity_id
_entity_poly.type
_entity_poly.pdbx_seq_one_letter_code
_entity_poly.pdbx_strand_id
1 'polypeptide(L)'
;MKVRRPFNEVLPLAVDLVSHFESQGLIVEVGGSFRRQATMVGDLDIVVQVDSLSKIVLPDIYFKCLGEQASHGTVDLGGQSLGVDIWCAKPNQWGAFLWYITGSKELNIIMRQKAKKKGLKLSQFGLFDNKIQIDDGSEHGVACALDMDWIAPKDRQKFVKVKPDQVFEVASSSGDRFYSVSLTGSQWSCSCHHNTFRKVECKHIKEVRAVNAVAA
;
A
#
# COMPACT_ATOMS: atom_id res chain seq x y z
N MET A 1 0.41 20.30 7.22
CA MET A 1 -0.10 18.93 7.45
C MET A 1 -1.21 18.66 6.45
N LYS A 2 -1.23 17.50 5.76
CA LYS A 2 -2.30 17.15 4.81
C LYS A 2 -3.60 16.99 5.60
N VAL A 3 -4.63 17.75 5.26
CA VAL A 3 -5.95 17.68 5.92
C VAL A 3 -6.62 16.39 5.45
N ARG A 4 -7.19 15.63 6.39
CA ARG A 4 -7.97 14.43 6.07
C ARG A 4 -9.45 14.72 6.27
N ARG A 5 -10.29 14.17 5.42
CA ARG A 5 -11.74 14.33 5.45
C ARG A 5 -12.44 13.01 5.74
N PRO A 6 -13.58 13.02 6.43
CA PRO A 6 -14.44 11.85 6.54
C PRO A 6 -14.80 11.27 5.17
N PHE A 7 -14.86 9.93 5.08
CA PHE A 7 -15.17 9.23 3.84
C PHE A 7 -16.46 9.77 3.18
N ASN A 8 -17.52 9.96 3.98
CA ASN A 8 -18.82 10.40 3.48
C ASN A 8 -18.81 11.81 2.91
N GLU A 9 -17.91 12.70 3.34
CA GLU A 9 -17.75 14.03 2.77
C GLU A 9 -17.04 13.99 1.42
N VAL A 10 -16.20 13.00 1.19
CA VAL A 10 -15.43 12.83 -0.05
C VAL A 10 -16.19 12.01 -1.09
N LEU A 11 -17.14 11.19 -0.66
CA LEU A 11 -17.88 10.28 -1.54
C LEU A 11 -18.59 11.00 -2.71
N PRO A 12 -19.32 12.12 -2.54
CA PRO A 12 -19.96 12.81 -3.66
C PRO A 12 -18.95 13.24 -4.74
N LEU A 13 -17.83 13.84 -4.33
CA LEU A 13 -16.78 14.25 -5.25
C LEU A 13 -16.18 13.05 -5.99
N ALA A 14 -15.96 11.92 -5.30
CA ALA A 14 -15.45 10.73 -5.95
C ALA A 14 -16.42 10.20 -7.02
N VAL A 15 -17.73 10.21 -6.73
CA VAL A 15 -18.79 9.83 -7.69
C VAL A 15 -18.79 10.77 -8.90
N ASP A 16 -18.72 12.08 -8.69
CA ASP A 16 -18.71 13.06 -9.77
C ASP A 16 -17.49 12.89 -10.68
N LEU A 17 -16.30 12.66 -10.10
CA LEU A 17 -15.08 12.44 -10.87
C LEU A 17 -15.12 11.11 -11.64
N VAL A 18 -15.66 10.05 -11.07
CA VAL A 18 -15.85 8.77 -11.77
C VAL A 18 -16.82 8.98 -12.93
N SER A 19 -17.99 9.59 -12.69
CA SER A 19 -19.00 9.86 -13.72
C SER A 19 -18.46 10.72 -14.87
N HIS A 20 -17.59 11.70 -14.56
CA HIS A 20 -16.92 12.53 -15.57
C HIS A 20 -16.12 11.69 -16.59
N PHE A 21 -15.38 10.68 -16.12
CA PHE A 21 -14.60 9.82 -17.01
C PHE A 21 -15.45 8.74 -17.67
N GLU A 22 -16.42 8.16 -16.96
CA GLU A 22 -17.34 7.16 -17.53
C GLU A 22 -18.19 7.75 -18.65
N SER A 23 -18.57 9.03 -18.55
CA SER A 23 -19.30 9.73 -19.62
C SER A 23 -18.52 9.86 -20.92
N GLN A 24 -17.19 9.72 -20.89
CA GLN A 24 -16.31 9.66 -22.04
C GLN A 24 -16.08 8.22 -22.55
N GLY A 25 -16.78 7.21 -22.00
CA GLY A 25 -16.63 5.81 -22.34
C GLY A 25 -15.35 5.16 -21.77
N LEU A 26 -14.75 5.76 -20.74
CA LEU A 26 -13.49 5.29 -20.13
C LEU A 26 -13.76 4.36 -18.94
N ILE A 27 -12.88 3.39 -18.76
CA ILE A 27 -12.83 2.59 -17.53
C ILE A 27 -12.05 3.37 -16.48
N VAL A 28 -12.67 3.56 -15.31
CA VAL A 28 -12.13 4.36 -14.22
C VAL A 28 -12.31 3.64 -12.89
N GLU A 29 -11.38 3.82 -11.97
CA GLU A 29 -11.47 3.31 -10.60
C GLU A 29 -10.84 4.30 -9.61
N VAL A 30 -11.43 4.42 -8.44
CA VAL A 30 -10.84 5.21 -7.35
C VAL A 30 -9.88 4.32 -6.56
N GLY A 31 -8.67 4.79 -6.32
CA GLY A 31 -7.63 4.09 -5.57
C GLY A 31 -7.52 4.55 -4.11
N GLY A 32 -6.33 4.43 -3.59
CA GLY A 32 -5.92 5.02 -2.31
C GLY A 32 -6.68 4.54 -1.08
N SER A 33 -6.71 5.43 -0.10
CA SER A 33 -7.45 5.19 1.15
C SER A 33 -8.96 5.16 0.94
N PHE A 34 -9.47 5.84 -0.09
CA PHE A 34 -10.87 5.83 -0.46
C PHE A 34 -11.34 4.42 -0.87
N ARG A 35 -10.61 3.76 -1.79
CA ARG A 35 -10.94 2.39 -2.22
C ARG A 35 -10.88 1.39 -1.07
N ARG A 36 -9.99 1.61 -0.11
CA ARG A 36 -9.93 0.80 1.12
C ARG A 36 -11.04 1.09 2.13
N GLN A 37 -11.95 2.02 1.85
CA GLN A 37 -13.02 2.44 2.75
C GLN A 37 -12.48 2.92 4.11
N ALA A 38 -11.37 3.64 4.10
CA ALA A 38 -10.82 4.23 5.32
C ALA A 38 -11.77 5.32 5.84
N THR A 39 -11.94 5.42 7.16
CA THR A 39 -12.83 6.41 7.79
C THR A 39 -12.43 7.84 7.46
N MET A 40 -11.13 8.08 7.21
CA MET A 40 -10.55 9.38 6.88
C MET A 40 -9.72 9.30 5.60
N VAL A 41 -10.07 10.10 4.61
CA VAL A 41 -9.43 10.19 3.29
C VAL A 41 -8.57 11.44 3.22
N GLY A 42 -7.32 11.32 2.79
CA GLY A 42 -6.40 12.45 2.67
C GLY A 42 -6.31 13.03 1.26
N ASP A 43 -6.63 12.23 0.26
CA ASP A 43 -6.62 12.54 -1.17
C ASP A 43 -7.46 11.53 -1.92
N LEU A 44 -7.87 11.89 -3.13
CA LEU A 44 -8.48 10.97 -4.10
C LEU A 44 -7.45 10.61 -5.16
N ASP A 45 -7.19 9.33 -5.30
CA ASP A 45 -6.41 8.74 -6.39
C ASP A 45 -7.38 8.17 -7.43
N ILE A 46 -7.47 8.79 -8.59
CA ILE A 46 -8.32 8.35 -9.71
C ILE A 46 -7.43 7.67 -10.74
N VAL A 47 -7.74 6.44 -11.12
CA VAL A 47 -7.03 5.71 -12.16
C VAL A 47 -7.94 5.56 -13.37
N VAL A 48 -7.49 6.03 -14.52
CA VAL A 48 -8.22 5.96 -15.79
C VAL A 48 -7.51 5.01 -16.73
N GLN A 49 -8.24 4.10 -17.35
CA GLN A 49 -7.66 3.17 -18.33
C GLN A 49 -7.51 3.86 -19.69
N VAL A 50 -6.33 4.41 -19.90
CA VAL A 50 -5.96 5.14 -21.13
C VAL A 50 -4.45 5.13 -21.30
N ASP A 51 -3.95 5.35 -22.50
CA ASP A 51 -2.50 5.42 -22.76
C ASP A 51 -1.85 6.73 -22.30
N SER A 52 -2.61 7.85 -22.34
CA SER A 52 -2.14 9.18 -21.96
C SER A 52 -3.31 10.05 -21.56
N LEU A 53 -3.16 10.86 -20.53
CA LEU A 53 -4.15 11.85 -20.09
C LEU A 53 -4.37 12.96 -21.11
N SER A 54 -3.45 13.18 -22.04
CA SER A 54 -3.62 14.14 -23.14
C SER A 54 -4.70 13.74 -24.16
N LYS A 55 -5.21 12.51 -24.10
CA LYS A 55 -6.24 11.97 -25.00
C LYS A 55 -7.67 12.09 -24.47
N ILE A 56 -7.83 12.60 -23.27
CA ILE A 56 -9.11 12.66 -22.57
C ILE A 56 -9.39 14.07 -22.04
N VAL A 57 -10.63 14.35 -21.74
CA VAL A 57 -11.03 15.59 -21.08
C VAL A 57 -10.84 15.44 -19.58
N LEU A 58 -9.99 16.26 -18.99
CA LEU A 58 -9.80 16.29 -17.54
C LEU A 58 -10.94 17.08 -16.86
N PRO A 59 -11.30 16.75 -15.60
CA PRO A 59 -12.32 17.48 -14.87
C PRO A 59 -11.90 18.94 -14.59
N ASP A 60 -12.89 19.80 -14.39
CA ASP A 60 -12.64 21.20 -14.03
C ASP A 60 -12.26 21.32 -12.54
N ILE A 61 -10.99 21.10 -12.26
CA ILE A 61 -10.38 21.26 -10.94
C ILE A 61 -9.09 22.08 -11.07
N TYR A 62 -8.62 22.61 -9.95
CA TYR A 62 -7.34 23.33 -9.97
C TYR A 62 -6.16 22.36 -10.08
N PHE A 63 -5.49 22.33 -11.23
CA PHE A 63 -4.30 21.52 -11.44
C PHE A 63 -3.03 22.28 -11.09
N LYS A 64 -2.21 21.69 -10.24
CA LYS A 64 -0.84 22.14 -9.91
C LYS A 64 0.18 21.61 -10.91
N CYS A 65 -0.09 20.42 -11.45
CA CYS A 65 0.76 19.76 -12.42
C CYS A 65 -0.11 18.98 -13.40
N LEU A 66 0.12 19.20 -14.68
CA LEU A 66 -0.50 18.44 -15.78
C LEU A 66 0.57 17.65 -16.48
N GLY A 67 0.40 16.34 -16.52
CA GLY A 67 1.31 15.42 -17.21
C GLY A 67 0.56 14.36 -18.00
N GLU A 68 1.24 13.71 -18.92
CA GLU A 68 0.64 12.68 -19.77
C GLU A 68 0.29 11.39 -19.02
N GLN A 69 1.06 11.05 -17.98
CA GLN A 69 0.88 9.82 -17.20
C GLN A 69 0.20 10.06 -15.86
N ALA A 70 0.32 11.28 -15.33
CA ALA A 70 -0.29 11.68 -14.08
C ALA A 70 -0.54 13.18 -14.07
N SER A 71 -1.64 13.59 -13.47
CA SER A 71 -1.96 14.99 -13.19
C SER A 71 -2.34 15.14 -11.72
N HIS A 72 -1.86 16.21 -11.10
CA HIS A 72 -2.06 16.46 -9.68
C HIS A 72 -2.80 17.78 -9.49
N GLY A 73 -3.91 17.73 -8.78
CA GLY A 73 -4.76 18.87 -8.56
C GLY A 73 -5.33 18.93 -7.14
N THR A 74 -6.21 19.89 -6.94
CA THR A 74 -6.96 20.07 -5.70
C THR A 74 -8.37 20.56 -5.96
N VAL A 75 -9.29 20.15 -5.10
CA VAL A 75 -10.67 20.64 -5.05
C VAL A 75 -10.92 21.26 -3.68
N ASP A 76 -11.61 22.39 -3.65
CA ASP A 76 -12.11 22.96 -2.40
C ASP A 76 -13.37 22.20 -1.95
N LEU A 77 -13.34 21.71 -0.73
CA LEU A 77 -14.46 21.06 -0.07
C LEU A 77 -14.77 21.83 1.23
N GLY A 78 -15.69 22.81 1.12
CA GLY A 78 -16.13 23.58 2.29
C GLY A 78 -15.00 24.39 2.93
N GLY A 79 -14.21 25.11 2.13
CA GLY A 79 -13.12 25.99 2.56
C GLY A 79 -11.81 25.26 2.87
N GLN A 80 -11.70 23.96 2.58
CA GLN A 80 -10.47 23.19 2.75
C GLN A 80 -10.15 22.40 1.48
N SER A 81 -8.89 22.47 1.07
CA SER A 81 -8.40 21.82 -0.14
C SER A 81 -8.18 20.32 0.06
N LEU A 82 -8.81 19.47 -0.76
CA LEU A 82 -8.53 18.04 -0.91
C LEU A 82 -7.67 17.80 -2.14
N GLY A 83 -6.62 16.98 -2.03
CA GLY A 83 -5.81 16.57 -3.17
C GLY A 83 -6.57 15.59 -4.06
N VAL A 84 -6.42 15.76 -5.38
CA VAL A 84 -6.93 14.85 -6.40
C VAL A 84 -5.79 14.51 -7.35
N ASP A 85 -5.43 13.24 -7.41
CA ASP A 85 -4.40 12.71 -8.28
C ASP A 85 -5.05 11.84 -9.36
N ILE A 86 -4.84 12.17 -10.62
CA ILE A 86 -5.39 11.43 -11.77
C ILE A 86 -4.23 10.73 -12.46
N TRP A 87 -4.35 9.42 -12.60
CA TRP A 87 -3.35 8.54 -13.16
C TRP A 87 -3.88 7.83 -14.39
N CYS A 88 -3.05 7.63 -15.41
CA CYS A 88 -3.39 6.71 -16.49
C CYS A 88 -2.73 5.35 -16.31
N ALA A 89 -3.44 4.30 -16.70
CA ALA A 89 -2.92 2.94 -16.76
C ALA A 89 -3.41 2.26 -18.04
N LYS A 90 -2.51 1.52 -18.71
CA LYS A 90 -2.87 0.71 -19.87
C LYS A 90 -3.63 -0.55 -19.44
N PRO A 91 -4.41 -1.20 -20.32
CA PRO A 91 -5.15 -2.41 -19.96
C PRO A 91 -4.30 -3.51 -19.33
N ASN A 92 -3.10 -3.79 -19.88
CA ASN A 92 -2.18 -4.78 -19.33
C ASN A 92 -1.48 -4.36 -18.01
N GLN A 93 -1.60 -3.10 -17.62
CA GLN A 93 -1.01 -2.56 -16.39
C GLN A 93 -2.06 -2.39 -15.28
N TRP A 94 -3.35 -2.49 -15.63
CA TRP A 94 -4.48 -2.10 -14.80
C TRP A 94 -4.44 -2.71 -13.40
N GLY A 95 -4.33 -4.03 -13.30
CA GLY A 95 -4.34 -4.72 -12.03
C GLY A 95 -3.16 -4.39 -11.13
N ALA A 96 -1.95 -4.35 -11.70
CA ALA A 96 -0.74 -3.98 -10.95
C ALA A 96 -0.80 -2.51 -10.50
N PHE A 97 -1.36 -1.63 -11.34
CA PHE A 97 -1.52 -0.23 -11.00
C PHE A 97 -2.54 -0.05 -9.86
N LEU A 98 -3.69 -0.74 -9.92
CA LEU A 98 -4.68 -0.72 -8.86
C LEU A 98 -4.12 -1.27 -7.55
N TRP A 99 -3.33 -2.34 -7.57
CA TRP A 99 -2.61 -2.82 -6.40
C TRP A 99 -1.70 -1.74 -5.82
N TYR A 100 -0.87 -1.14 -6.67
CA TYR A 100 0.10 -0.13 -6.28
C TYR A 100 -0.56 1.08 -5.61
N ILE A 101 -1.58 1.66 -6.27
CA ILE A 101 -2.24 2.88 -5.81
C ILE A 101 -3.15 2.61 -4.60
N THR A 102 -3.84 1.46 -4.57
CA THR A 102 -4.72 1.11 -3.46
C THR A 102 -3.93 0.86 -2.17
N GLY A 103 -2.78 0.23 -2.24
CA GLY A 103 -1.97 -0.10 -1.05
C GLY A 103 -2.63 -1.19 -0.19
N SER A 104 -2.37 -1.29 1.10
CA SER A 104 -1.56 -0.32 1.90
C SER A 104 -0.08 -0.31 1.49
N LYS A 105 0.65 0.67 1.99
CA LYS A 105 2.12 0.74 1.79
C LYS A 105 2.80 -0.55 2.24
N GLU A 106 2.39 -1.09 3.37
CA GLU A 106 2.94 -2.30 3.97
C GLU A 106 2.64 -3.52 3.11
N LEU A 107 1.41 -3.64 2.58
CA LEU A 107 1.06 -4.71 1.66
C LEU A 107 1.89 -4.63 0.37
N ASN A 108 2.06 -3.44 -0.20
CA ASN A 108 2.91 -3.24 -1.37
C ASN A 108 4.36 -3.65 -1.12
N ILE A 109 4.89 -3.42 0.09
CA ILE A 109 6.24 -3.87 0.47
C ILE A 109 6.29 -5.39 0.53
N ILE A 110 5.30 -6.04 1.15
CA ILE A 110 5.20 -7.51 1.25
C ILE A 110 5.17 -8.13 -0.15
N MET A 111 4.33 -7.62 -1.04
CA MET A 111 4.19 -8.14 -2.40
C MET A 111 5.49 -8.00 -3.21
N ARG A 112 6.16 -6.83 -3.15
CA ARG A 112 7.46 -6.63 -3.80
C ARG A 112 8.54 -7.54 -3.24
N GLN A 113 8.56 -7.78 -1.91
CA GLN A 113 9.50 -8.72 -1.31
C GLN A 113 9.23 -10.15 -1.76
N LYS A 114 7.94 -10.53 -1.91
CA LYS A 114 7.56 -11.85 -2.40
C LYS A 114 7.96 -12.03 -3.86
N ALA A 115 7.71 -11.02 -4.71
CA ALA A 115 8.19 -11.01 -6.09
C ALA A 115 9.71 -11.18 -6.16
N LYS A 116 10.46 -10.39 -5.38
CA LYS A 116 11.93 -10.48 -5.33
C LYS A 116 12.43 -11.86 -4.91
N LYS A 117 11.77 -12.54 -3.96
CA LYS A 117 12.14 -13.92 -3.55
C LYS A 117 11.93 -14.94 -4.65
N LYS A 118 11.02 -14.68 -5.60
CA LYS A 118 10.80 -15.49 -6.80
C LYS A 118 11.67 -15.09 -7.99
N GLY A 119 12.59 -14.12 -7.83
CA GLY A 119 13.38 -13.58 -8.93
C GLY A 119 12.62 -12.61 -9.84
N LEU A 120 11.41 -12.20 -9.44
CA LEU A 120 10.51 -11.36 -10.22
C LEU A 120 10.60 -9.89 -9.81
N LYS A 121 10.13 -9.00 -10.69
CA LYS A 121 10.02 -7.55 -10.45
C LYS A 121 8.56 -7.12 -10.49
N LEU A 122 8.02 -6.69 -9.36
CA LEU A 122 6.69 -6.06 -9.27
C LEU A 122 6.82 -4.53 -9.24
N SER A 123 6.09 -3.87 -10.12
CA SER A 123 5.93 -2.42 -10.17
C SER A 123 4.46 -2.05 -10.43
N GLN A 124 4.14 -0.77 -10.53
CA GLN A 124 2.82 -0.30 -10.98
C GLN A 124 2.49 -0.69 -12.43
N PHE A 125 3.49 -1.08 -13.21
CA PHE A 125 3.34 -1.43 -14.63
C PHE A 125 3.09 -2.92 -14.85
N GLY A 126 3.20 -3.76 -13.84
CA GLY A 126 3.01 -5.21 -13.92
C GLY A 126 4.00 -6.00 -13.09
N LEU A 127 3.85 -7.32 -13.14
CA LEU A 127 4.78 -8.31 -12.61
C LEU A 127 5.60 -8.89 -13.75
N PHE A 128 6.92 -8.82 -13.65
CA PHE A 128 7.83 -9.17 -14.72
C PHE A 128 8.83 -10.25 -14.30
N ASP A 129 9.04 -11.20 -15.20
CA ASP A 129 10.24 -12.04 -15.25
C ASP A 129 11.19 -11.43 -16.30
N ASN A 130 12.29 -10.84 -15.83
CA ASN A 130 13.17 -10.01 -16.66
C ASN A 130 12.39 -8.88 -17.36
N LYS A 131 12.12 -9.01 -18.67
CA LYS A 131 11.36 -8.04 -19.49
C LYS A 131 9.98 -8.53 -19.90
N ILE A 132 9.62 -9.77 -19.52
CA ILE A 132 8.35 -10.41 -19.91
C ILE A 132 7.34 -10.18 -18.79
N GLN A 133 6.21 -9.56 -19.11
CA GLN A 133 5.09 -9.47 -18.18
C GLN A 133 4.44 -10.85 -18.04
N ILE A 134 4.25 -11.31 -16.80
CA ILE A 134 3.74 -12.65 -16.48
C ILE A 134 2.40 -12.63 -15.75
N ASP A 135 1.88 -11.47 -15.39
CA ASP A 135 0.49 -11.32 -14.94
C ASP A 135 -0.45 -11.08 -16.13
N ASP A 136 -1.75 -11.29 -15.93
CA ASP A 136 -2.79 -11.12 -16.93
C ASP A 136 -3.37 -9.71 -17.03
N GLY A 137 -2.74 -8.75 -16.35
CA GLY A 137 -3.22 -7.37 -16.25
C GLY A 137 -4.32 -7.15 -15.21
N SER A 138 -4.75 -8.17 -14.47
CA SER A 138 -5.74 -8.08 -13.40
C SER A 138 -5.10 -8.09 -12.01
N GLU A 139 -5.81 -7.57 -10.99
CA GLU A 139 -5.37 -7.68 -9.59
C GLU A 139 -5.27 -9.14 -9.13
N HIS A 140 -6.18 -10.01 -9.61
CA HIS A 140 -6.16 -11.44 -9.31
C HIS A 140 -4.95 -12.11 -9.93
N GLY A 141 -4.64 -11.82 -11.19
CA GLY A 141 -3.47 -12.36 -11.89
C GLY A 141 -2.16 -12.01 -11.20
N VAL A 142 -2.01 -10.75 -10.75
CA VAL A 142 -0.84 -10.34 -9.96
C VAL A 142 -0.73 -11.12 -8.65
N ALA A 143 -1.84 -11.31 -7.93
CA ALA A 143 -1.85 -12.07 -6.67
C ALA A 143 -1.53 -13.55 -6.92
N CYS A 144 -2.18 -14.17 -7.89
CA CYS A 144 -1.98 -15.58 -8.27
C CYS A 144 -0.52 -15.85 -8.65
N ALA A 145 0.08 -15.03 -9.51
CA ALA A 145 1.47 -15.17 -9.94
C ALA A 145 2.48 -15.02 -8.77
N LEU A 146 2.05 -14.39 -7.69
CA LEU A 146 2.80 -14.30 -6.44
C LEU A 146 2.45 -15.39 -5.42
N ASP A 147 1.66 -16.41 -5.75
CA ASP A 147 1.10 -17.40 -4.81
C ASP A 147 0.42 -16.73 -3.60
N MET A 148 -0.41 -15.75 -3.85
CA MET A 148 -1.16 -15.02 -2.84
C MET A 148 -2.64 -15.08 -3.17
N ASP A 149 -3.48 -15.16 -2.13
CA ASP A 149 -4.89 -14.89 -2.28
C ASP A 149 -5.12 -13.42 -2.62
N TRP A 150 -6.13 -13.15 -3.45
CA TRP A 150 -6.55 -11.79 -3.68
C TRP A 150 -7.18 -11.21 -2.41
N ILE A 151 -6.74 -10.03 -2.02
CA ILE A 151 -7.18 -9.34 -0.82
C ILE A 151 -8.10 -8.19 -1.23
N ALA A 152 -9.33 -8.19 -0.74
CA ALA A 152 -10.27 -7.11 -1.01
C ALA A 152 -9.71 -5.76 -0.53
N PRO A 153 -9.92 -4.65 -1.26
CA PRO A 153 -9.39 -3.34 -0.90
C PRO A 153 -9.63 -2.93 0.56
N LYS A 154 -10.85 -3.14 1.07
CA LYS A 154 -11.22 -2.84 2.46
C LYS A 154 -10.40 -3.60 3.52
N ASP A 155 -9.88 -4.78 3.16
CA ASP A 155 -9.09 -5.62 4.06
C ASP A 155 -7.59 -5.30 4.01
N ARG A 156 -7.14 -4.53 3.01
CA ARG A 156 -5.72 -4.17 2.82
C ARG A 156 -5.17 -3.22 3.88
N GLN A 157 -6.02 -2.49 4.58
CA GLN A 157 -5.60 -1.63 5.69
C GLN A 157 -5.16 -2.41 6.95
N LYS A 158 -5.51 -3.70 7.05
CA LYS A 158 -5.04 -4.58 8.15
C LYS A 158 -3.54 -4.86 8.10
N PHE A 159 -2.90 -4.63 6.94
CA PHE A 159 -1.45 -4.74 6.77
C PHE A 159 -0.73 -3.47 7.24
N VAL A 160 -0.99 -3.06 8.47
CA VAL A 160 -0.24 -1.97 9.10
C VAL A 160 1.02 -2.55 9.73
N LYS A 161 2.16 -1.89 9.54
CA LYS A 161 3.36 -2.22 10.29
C LYS A 161 3.12 -1.83 11.75
N VAL A 162 2.74 -2.78 12.56
CA VAL A 162 2.57 -2.56 14.00
C VAL A 162 3.95 -2.21 14.57
N LYS A 163 4.07 -1.03 15.15
CA LYS A 163 5.27 -0.70 15.92
C LYS A 163 5.25 -1.59 17.16
N PRO A 164 6.38 -2.17 17.56
CA PRO A 164 6.43 -2.92 18.79
C PRO A 164 6.10 -1.99 19.98
N ASP A 165 5.34 -2.50 20.92
CA ASP A 165 4.96 -1.77 22.14
C ASP A 165 6.19 -1.51 23.02
N GLN A 166 7.12 -2.49 23.03
CA GLN A 166 8.38 -2.43 23.76
C GLN A 166 9.51 -3.02 22.90
N VAL A 167 10.68 -2.41 22.98
CA VAL A 167 11.91 -2.87 22.33
C VAL A 167 13.03 -2.91 23.37
N PHE A 168 13.72 -4.04 23.43
CA PHE A 168 14.85 -4.30 24.32
C PHE A 168 16.08 -4.66 23.51
N GLU A 169 17.25 -4.17 23.90
CA GLU A 169 18.52 -4.59 23.32
C GLU A 169 19.20 -5.62 24.24
N VAL A 170 19.56 -6.76 23.68
CA VAL A 170 20.19 -7.87 24.40
C VAL A 170 21.52 -8.20 23.75
N ALA A 171 22.59 -8.25 24.54
CA ALA A 171 23.89 -8.61 24.04
C ALA A 171 23.94 -10.07 23.55
N SER A 172 24.73 -10.32 22.51
CA SER A 172 25.05 -11.68 22.09
C SER A 172 25.88 -12.40 23.16
N SER A 173 25.93 -13.73 23.12
CA SER A 173 26.75 -14.51 24.06
C SER A 173 28.23 -14.19 23.95
N SER A 174 28.71 -13.74 22.80
CA SER A 174 30.10 -13.32 22.56
C SER A 174 30.33 -11.85 22.96
N GLY A 175 29.26 -11.08 23.26
CA GLY A 175 29.37 -9.66 23.60
C GLY A 175 29.72 -8.74 22.43
N ASP A 176 29.85 -9.26 21.22
CA ASP A 176 30.34 -8.56 20.03
C ASP A 176 29.21 -7.79 19.28
N ARG A 177 27.96 -8.05 19.61
CA ARG A 177 26.79 -7.44 18.97
C ARG A 177 25.57 -7.44 19.89
N PHE A 178 24.57 -6.60 19.54
CA PHE A 178 23.27 -6.57 20.21
C PHE A 178 22.18 -7.11 19.28
N TYR A 179 21.16 -7.71 19.89
CA TYR A 179 19.94 -8.14 19.23
C TYR A 179 18.75 -7.37 19.79
N SER A 180 17.87 -6.87 18.89
CA SER A 180 16.62 -6.26 19.30
C SER A 180 15.59 -7.34 19.60
N VAL A 181 15.09 -7.37 20.81
CA VAL A 181 13.92 -8.17 21.23
C VAL A 181 12.75 -7.22 21.33
N SER A 182 11.62 -7.55 20.69
CA SER A 182 10.45 -6.70 20.66
C SER A 182 9.18 -7.45 21.05
N LEU A 183 8.30 -6.75 21.76
CA LEU A 183 6.95 -7.18 22.12
C LEU A 183 5.95 -6.36 21.35
N THR A 184 4.97 -7.02 20.71
CA THR A 184 3.85 -6.40 20.00
C THR A 184 2.58 -7.12 20.42
N GLY A 185 1.73 -6.46 21.21
CA GLY A 185 0.64 -7.13 21.91
C GLY A 185 1.17 -8.24 22.82
N SER A 186 0.83 -9.49 22.51
CA SER A 186 1.33 -10.66 23.23
C SER A 186 2.48 -11.41 22.49
N GLN A 187 2.88 -10.91 21.31
CA GLN A 187 3.88 -11.60 20.47
C GLN A 187 5.28 -11.06 20.69
N TRP A 188 6.21 -11.98 21.00
CA TRP A 188 7.62 -11.70 21.12
C TRP A 188 8.38 -12.02 19.84
N SER A 189 9.30 -11.16 19.45
CA SER A 189 10.21 -11.40 18.33
C SER A 189 11.63 -10.96 18.68
N CYS A 190 12.62 -11.53 17.98
CA CYS A 190 14.02 -11.19 18.16
C CYS A 190 14.75 -11.15 16.81
N SER A 191 15.65 -10.20 16.64
CA SER A 191 16.45 -10.06 15.41
C SER A 191 17.56 -11.12 15.26
N CYS A 192 17.75 -12.02 16.23
CA CYS A 192 18.76 -13.08 16.13
C CYS A 192 18.37 -14.13 15.08
N HIS A 193 19.38 -14.78 14.49
CA HIS A 193 19.20 -15.81 13.47
C HIS A 193 18.24 -16.94 13.89
N HIS A 194 18.30 -17.37 15.16
CA HIS A 194 17.47 -18.46 15.67
C HIS A 194 15.96 -18.12 15.61
N ASN A 195 15.56 -16.92 16.05
CA ASN A 195 14.16 -16.51 16.00
C ASN A 195 13.73 -16.10 14.57
N THR A 196 14.61 -15.38 13.84
CA THR A 196 14.29 -14.88 12.49
C THR A 196 14.01 -16.01 11.50
N PHE A 197 14.83 -17.08 11.52
CA PHE A 197 14.73 -18.15 10.52
C PHE A 197 13.95 -19.36 11.01
N ARG A 198 14.09 -19.74 12.28
CA ARG A 198 13.41 -20.93 12.83
C ARG A 198 12.04 -20.65 13.43
N LYS A 199 11.68 -19.37 13.61
CA LYS A 199 10.39 -18.92 14.19
C LYS A 199 10.09 -19.51 15.58
N VAL A 200 11.12 -19.79 16.35
CA VAL A 200 10.99 -20.32 17.71
C VAL A 200 11.48 -19.31 18.75
N GLU A 201 11.01 -19.44 19.97
CA GLU A 201 11.45 -18.61 21.09
C GLU A 201 12.94 -18.84 21.35
N CYS A 202 13.74 -17.79 21.19
CA CYS A 202 15.19 -17.84 21.42
C CYS A 202 15.54 -17.46 22.85
N LYS A 203 16.82 -17.71 23.23
CA LYS A 203 17.32 -17.36 24.58
C LYS A 203 17.17 -15.88 24.92
N HIS A 204 17.34 -14.95 23.95
CA HIS A 204 17.21 -13.52 24.16
C HIS A 204 15.78 -13.12 24.55
N ILE A 205 14.76 -13.73 23.91
CA ILE A 205 13.37 -13.53 24.31
C ILE A 205 13.11 -14.04 25.72
N LYS A 206 13.63 -15.23 26.05
CA LYS A 206 13.48 -15.83 27.40
C LYS A 206 14.13 -14.95 28.47
N GLU A 207 15.31 -14.41 28.19
CA GLU A 207 16.04 -13.51 29.09
C GLU A 207 15.24 -12.22 29.38
N VAL A 208 14.75 -11.54 28.32
CA VAL A 208 13.93 -10.33 28.49
C VAL A 208 12.64 -10.62 29.24
N ARG A 209 11.96 -11.73 28.94
CA ARG A 209 10.73 -12.12 29.65
C ARG A 209 10.98 -12.41 31.14
N ALA A 210 12.10 -13.08 31.46
CA ALA A 210 12.44 -13.36 32.85
C ALA A 210 12.70 -12.07 33.66
N VAL A 211 13.41 -11.09 33.08
CA VAL A 211 13.67 -9.80 33.73
C VAL A 211 12.37 -9.02 33.93
N ASN A 212 11.48 -9.00 32.92
CA ASN A 212 10.21 -8.24 33.04
C ASN A 212 9.16 -8.93 33.92
N ALA A 213 9.20 -10.24 34.09
CA ALA A 213 8.33 -10.98 35.01
C ALA A 213 8.68 -10.71 36.51
N VAL A 214 9.86 -10.24 36.79
CA VAL A 214 10.31 -9.88 38.16
C VAL A 214 9.96 -8.43 38.49
N ALA A 215 9.66 -7.60 37.46
CA ALA A 215 9.36 -6.17 37.60
C ALA A 215 7.83 -5.84 37.61
N ALA A 216 6.97 -6.85 37.45
CA ALA A 216 5.51 -6.73 37.49
C ALA A 216 4.94 -7.39 38.75
#